data_7369ddc58e718425791546abeb59133a
#
_entry.id   7369ddc58e718425791546abeb59133a
#
_cell.length_a   1.000
_cell.length_b   1.000
_cell.length_c   1.000
_cell.angle_alpha   90.00
_cell.angle_beta   90.00
_cell.angle_gamma   90.00
#
_symmetry.space_group_name_H-M   'P 1'
#
loop_
_entity.id
_entity.type
_entity.pdbx_description
1 polymer ?
#
loop_
_entity_poly.entity_id
_entity_poly.type
_entity_poly.pdbx_seq_one_letter_code
_entity_poly.pdbx_strand_id
1 'polypeptide(L)'
;MDAAVRVTDLVKRYPGRPVNAVDGISFAVRRGEVFGLLGPNGAGKTTTIGVLTTRVLPTSGSVSVAGVDVAADPVTARSRLSVVPQRSNLDRALTARQNLVFHAAYHGVGRAERNRRADALLEQLGLGGRGGDKVDDYSGGMAQRLLIARALMHAPQVVFLDEPSTGLDPQARLFVWDRVRELRDGGVTVVLTTHDMDEAAALSDRVGIMDHGRLLALDTPAALTRSLPGSATLDIDVERAAGDTDEAVLTALGQLAERVEQVADGSGLRARLYLSGDAAALVGPVSEALGARRARLTGVRIGEPSLEDVFLSLTGRELR
;
A
#
# COMPACT_ATOMS: atom_id res chain seq x y z
N MET A 1 4.68 2.34 24.58
CA MET A 1 3.71 3.04 23.71
C MET A 1 2.54 2.12 23.46
N ASP A 2 1.32 2.62 23.59
CA ASP A 2 0.08 1.83 23.40
C ASP A 2 -0.14 1.59 21.89
N ALA A 3 0.08 0.34 21.44
CA ALA A 3 -0.08 -0.04 20.04
C ALA A 3 -1.53 -0.42 19.74
N ALA A 4 -2.11 0.11 18.66
CA ALA A 4 -3.43 -0.30 18.18
C ALA A 4 -3.39 -1.70 17.54
N VAL A 5 -2.27 -2.04 16.87
CA VAL A 5 -2.00 -3.39 16.34
C VAL A 5 -0.59 -3.80 16.77
N ARG A 6 -0.44 -5.03 17.22
CA ARG A 6 0.86 -5.63 17.51
C ARG A 6 0.93 -7.02 16.88
N VAL A 7 1.99 -7.24 16.15
CA VAL A 7 2.33 -8.51 15.50
C VAL A 7 3.71 -8.92 16.01
N THR A 8 3.83 -10.15 16.50
CA THR A 8 5.09 -10.68 17.02
C THR A 8 5.31 -12.07 16.44
N ASP A 9 6.41 -12.21 15.69
CA ASP A 9 6.90 -13.45 15.07
C ASP A 9 5.81 -14.23 14.33
N LEU A 10 4.95 -13.49 13.61
CA LEU A 10 3.81 -14.08 12.91
C LEU A 10 4.28 -14.97 11.77
N VAL A 11 3.89 -16.23 11.85
CA VAL A 11 4.06 -17.20 10.76
C VAL A 11 2.69 -17.69 10.30
N LYS A 12 2.51 -17.73 8.98
CA LYS A 12 1.38 -18.42 8.36
C LYS A 12 1.84 -19.33 7.25
N ARG A 13 1.53 -20.61 7.40
CA ARG A 13 1.72 -21.65 6.39
C ARG A 13 0.37 -22.31 6.07
N TYR A 14 0.04 -22.38 4.80
CA TYR A 14 -1.18 -23.06 4.37
C TYR A 14 -0.92 -24.56 4.16
N PRO A 15 -1.90 -25.44 4.45
CA PRO A 15 -1.78 -26.87 4.19
C PRO A 15 -1.39 -27.14 2.72
N GLY A 16 -0.48 -28.09 2.51
CA GLY A 16 -0.01 -28.47 1.18
C GLY A 16 0.93 -27.47 0.48
N ARG A 17 1.31 -26.37 1.15
CA ARG A 17 2.30 -25.42 0.60
C ARG A 17 3.67 -25.62 1.26
N PRO A 18 4.76 -25.70 0.47
CA PRO A 18 6.12 -25.90 1.00
C PRO A 18 6.68 -24.68 1.70
N VAL A 19 6.22 -23.47 1.33
CA VAL A 19 6.71 -22.19 1.84
C VAL A 19 5.69 -21.50 2.73
N ASN A 20 6.17 -20.67 3.66
CA ASN A 20 5.33 -19.82 4.48
C ASN A 20 4.78 -18.66 3.65
N ALA A 21 3.49 -18.37 3.76
CA ALA A 21 2.87 -17.19 3.17
C ALA A 21 3.20 -15.92 3.97
N VAL A 22 3.47 -16.08 5.28
CA VAL A 22 4.05 -15.07 6.16
C VAL A 22 5.10 -15.77 7.01
N ASP A 23 6.30 -15.21 7.12
CA ASP A 23 7.49 -15.87 7.64
C ASP A 23 8.18 -15.04 8.72
N GLY A 24 7.64 -15.08 9.93
CA GLY A 24 8.25 -14.49 11.13
C GLY A 24 8.23 -12.95 11.15
N ILE A 25 7.17 -12.30 10.68
CA ILE A 25 7.09 -10.84 10.71
C ILE A 25 6.72 -10.31 12.08
N SER A 26 7.35 -9.19 12.46
CA SER A 26 7.05 -8.46 13.70
C SER A 26 6.97 -6.97 13.44
N PHE A 27 5.86 -6.33 13.85
CA PHE A 27 5.67 -4.88 13.78
C PHE A 27 4.58 -4.41 14.75
N ALA A 28 4.54 -3.10 14.97
CA ALA A 28 3.49 -2.47 15.75
C ALA A 28 2.96 -1.23 15.04
N VAL A 29 1.64 -1.05 15.08
CA VAL A 29 0.92 0.12 14.56
C VAL A 29 0.48 0.98 15.76
N ARG A 30 0.79 2.28 15.72
CA ARG A 30 0.41 3.22 16.77
C ARG A 30 -1.07 3.57 16.66
N ARG A 31 -1.67 4.06 17.74
CA ARG A 31 -3.03 4.57 17.68
C ARG A 31 -3.10 5.83 16.84
N GLY A 32 -4.10 5.93 15.96
CA GLY A 32 -4.34 7.08 15.11
C GLY A 32 -3.33 7.26 13.97
N GLU A 33 -2.48 6.26 13.67
CA GLU A 33 -1.62 6.33 12.49
C GLU A 33 -2.24 5.61 11.28
N VAL A 34 -1.82 5.98 10.09
CA VAL A 34 -1.99 5.23 8.86
C VAL A 34 -0.74 4.39 8.63
N PHE A 35 -0.88 3.08 8.68
CA PHE A 35 0.21 2.13 8.46
C PHE A 35 0.01 1.39 7.13
N GLY A 36 0.97 1.53 6.21
CA GLY A 36 0.96 0.87 4.91
C GLY A 36 1.76 -0.44 4.92
N LEU A 37 1.18 -1.52 4.43
CA LEU A 37 1.91 -2.74 4.04
C LEU A 37 2.07 -2.73 2.52
N LEU A 38 3.27 -2.42 2.05
CA LEU A 38 3.64 -2.30 0.65
C LEU A 38 4.35 -3.58 0.17
N GLY A 39 4.07 -4.02 -1.04
CA GLY A 39 4.77 -5.13 -1.65
C GLY A 39 4.05 -5.73 -2.86
N PRO A 40 4.69 -6.61 -3.63
CA PRO A 40 4.11 -7.23 -4.81
C PRO A 40 2.95 -8.17 -4.47
N ASN A 41 2.25 -8.61 -5.51
CA ASN A 41 1.29 -9.68 -5.40
C ASN A 41 1.99 -10.95 -4.91
N GLY A 42 1.40 -11.61 -3.90
CA GLY A 42 2.01 -12.79 -3.28
C GLY A 42 3.04 -12.49 -2.17
N ALA A 43 3.34 -11.23 -1.85
CA ALA A 43 4.24 -10.86 -0.75
C ALA A 43 3.76 -11.27 0.65
N GLY A 44 2.49 -11.67 0.81
CA GLY A 44 1.92 -12.05 2.10
C GLY A 44 1.00 -11.01 2.72
N LYS A 45 0.78 -9.83 2.09
CA LYS A 45 -0.04 -8.73 2.60
C LYS A 45 -1.46 -9.17 2.98
N THR A 46 -2.23 -9.71 2.02
CA THR A 46 -3.61 -10.19 2.25
C THR A 46 -3.68 -11.31 3.29
N THR A 47 -2.67 -12.18 3.35
CA THR A 47 -2.58 -13.21 4.40
C THR A 47 -2.39 -12.57 5.77
N THR A 48 -1.51 -11.57 5.88
CA THR A 48 -1.29 -10.80 7.12
C THR A 48 -2.59 -10.12 7.55
N ILE A 49 -3.25 -9.37 6.67
CA ILE A 49 -4.57 -8.78 6.94
C ILE A 49 -5.59 -9.86 7.36
N GLY A 50 -5.59 -11.02 6.70
CA GLY A 50 -6.46 -12.14 7.05
C GLY A 50 -6.30 -12.61 8.49
N VAL A 51 -5.06 -12.63 9.01
CA VAL A 51 -4.79 -12.98 10.42
C VAL A 51 -5.22 -11.84 11.35
N LEU A 52 -4.83 -10.59 11.05
CA LEU A 52 -5.19 -9.40 11.83
C LEU A 52 -6.72 -9.25 11.99
N THR A 53 -7.45 -9.67 10.98
CA THR A 53 -8.92 -9.55 10.93
C THR A 53 -9.67 -10.83 11.31
N THR A 54 -8.98 -11.78 11.96
CA THR A 54 -9.54 -13.06 12.45
C THR A 54 -10.08 -14.01 11.36
N ARG A 55 -9.84 -13.74 10.07
CA ARG A 55 -10.28 -14.59 8.95
C ARG A 55 -9.39 -15.81 8.75
N VAL A 56 -8.13 -15.71 9.18
CA VAL A 56 -7.11 -16.73 9.04
C VAL A 56 -6.44 -16.94 10.38
N LEU A 57 -6.34 -18.18 10.84
CA LEU A 57 -5.59 -18.49 12.05
C LEU A 57 -4.08 -18.46 11.76
N PRO A 58 -3.25 -17.89 12.64
CA PRO A 58 -1.80 -17.97 12.53
C PRO A 58 -1.33 -19.43 12.68
N THR A 59 -0.18 -19.75 12.11
CA THR A 59 0.50 -21.04 12.38
C THR A 59 1.31 -20.94 13.67
N SER A 60 1.99 -19.81 13.88
CA SER A 60 2.66 -19.46 15.13
C SER A 60 2.79 -17.93 15.24
N GLY A 61 3.33 -17.46 16.36
CA GLY A 61 3.40 -16.06 16.71
C GLY A 61 2.13 -15.55 17.39
N SER A 62 2.09 -14.26 17.71
CA SER A 62 0.95 -13.64 18.39
C SER A 62 0.54 -12.35 17.70
N VAL A 63 -0.77 -12.07 17.71
CA VAL A 63 -1.35 -10.86 17.10
C VAL A 63 -2.40 -10.28 18.03
N SER A 64 -2.31 -8.99 18.29
CA SER A 64 -3.37 -8.26 19.00
C SER A 64 -3.83 -7.04 18.21
N VAL A 65 -5.14 -6.77 18.25
CA VAL A 65 -5.80 -5.61 17.66
C VAL A 65 -6.64 -4.91 18.72
N ALA A 66 -6.44 -3.61 18.87
CA ALA A 66 -7.08 -2.79 19.91
C ALA A 66 -6.96 -3.42 21.33
N GLY A 67 -5.80 -4.03 21.61
CA GLY A 67 -5.50 -4.67 22.89
C GLY A 67 -6.12 -6.07 23.07
N VAL A 68 -6.73 -6.66 22.03
CA VAL A 68 -7.36 -7.99 22.08
C VAL A 68 -6.54 -8.97 21.24
N ASP A 69 -6.19 -10.12 21.81
CA ASP A 69 -5.59 -11.22 21.06
C ASP A 69 -6.60 -11.79 20.06
N VAL A 70 -6.26 -11.74 18.77
CA VAL A 70 -7.19 -12.08 17.69
C VAL A 70 -7.46 -13.59 17.58
N ALA A 71 -6.56 -14.43 18.10
CA ALA A 71 -6.71 -15.87 18.10
C ALA A 71 -7.49 -16.35 19.34
N ALA A 72 -7.24 -15.74 20.50
CA ALA A 72 -7.87 -16.11 21.76
C ALA A 72 -9.31 -15.57 21.87
N ASP A 73 -9.56 -14.33 21.46
CA ASP A 73 -10.89 -13.71 21.50
C ASP A 73 -11.25 -13.00 20.18
N PRO A 74 -11.53 -13.78 19.13
CA PRO A 74 -11.86 -13.22 17.82
C PRO A 74 -13.18 -12.44 17.79
N VAL A 75 -14.11 -12.70 18.72
CA VAL A 75 -15.41 -12.00 18.77
C VAL A 75 -15.21 -10.57 19.25
N THR A 76 -14.54 -10.38 20.37
CA THR A 76 -14.21 -9.03 20.88
C THR A 76 -13.29 -8.29 19.92
N ALA A 77 -12.31 -8.96 19.27
CA ALA A 77 -11.47 -8.33 18.27
C ALA A 77 -12.32 -7.75 17.12
N ARG A 78 -13.24 -8.54 16.56
CA ARG A 78 -14.14 -8.09 15.47
C ARG A 78 -15.06 -6.93 15.86
N SER A 79 -15.41 -6.78 17.11
CA SER A 79 -16.22 -5.63 17.56
C SER A 79 -15.43 -4.32 17.55
N ARG A 80 -14.09 -4.36 17.55
CA ARG A 80 -13.19 -3.20 17.61
C ARG A 80 -12.53 -2.85 16.28
N LEU A 81 -12.64 -3.72 15.29
CA LEU A 81 -12.04 -3.54 13.97
C LEU A 81 -13.08 -3.61 12.87
N SER A 82 -12.72 -3.07 11.71
CA SER A 82 -13.47 -3.29 10.47
C SER A 82 -12.54 -3.58 9.30
N VAL A 83 -13.12 -4.09 8.21
CA VAL A 83 -12.39 -4.47 7.00
C VAL A 83 -13.11 -3.96 5.78
N VAL A 84 -12.39 -3.25 4.91
CA VAL A 84 -12.76 -2.99 3.53
C VAL A 84 -11.95 -3.97 2.67
N PRO A 85 -12.58 -5.02 2.14
CA PRO A 85 -11.86 -6.03 1.37
C PRO A 85 -11.58 -5.55 -0.06
N GLN A 86 -10.56 -6.12 -0.70
CA GLN A 86 -10.19 -5.85 -2.08
C GLN A 86 -11.36 -6.12 -3.06
N ARG A 87 -12.09 -7.22 -2.85
CA ARG A 87 -13.29 -7.54 -3.65
C ARG A 87 -14.53 -7.14 -2.89
N SER A 88 -15.43 -6.42 -3.57
CA SER A 88 -16.70 -6.04 -2.98
C SER A 88 -17.49 -7.26 -2.51
N ASN A 89 -17.94 -7.19 -1.27
CA ASN A 89 -18.81 -8.17 -0.62
C ASN A 89 -20.11 -7.50 -0.14
N LEU A 90 -20.55 -6.47 -0.85
CA LEU A 90 -21.88 -5.87 -0.67
C LEU A 90 -22.96 -6.85 -1.12
N ASP A 91 -24.07 -6.89 -0.40
CA ASP A 91 -25.22 -7.69 -0.79
C ASP A 91 -25.97 -6.95 -1.91
N ARG A 92 -25.97 -7.54 -3.09
CA ARG A 92 -26.59 -6.97 -4.30
C ARG A 92 -28.11 -6.99 -4.26
N ALA A 93 -28.71 -7.86 -3.47
CA ALA A 93 -30.17 -7.91 -3.31
C ALA A 93 -30.70 -6.75 -2.46
N LEU A 94 -29.83 -6.13 -1.67
CA LEU A 94 -30.16 -5.04 -0.75
C LEU A 94 -29.88 -3.67 -1.38
N THR A 95 -30.59 -2.66 -0.87
CA THR A 95 -30.24 -1.26 -1.17
C THR A 95 -28.94 -0.88 -0.45
N ALA A 96 -28.33 0.23 -0.87
CA ALA A 96 -27.15 0.76 -0.21
C ALA A 96 -27.40 1.00 1.29
N ARG A 97 -28.50 1.66 1.63
CA ARG A 97 -28.90 1.90 3.02
C ARG A 97 -29.10 0.61 3.82
N GLN A 98 -29.76 -0.39 3.20
CA GLN A 98 -29.97 -1.68 3.85
C GLN A 98 -28.65 -2.41 4.15
N ASN A 99 -27.68 -2.37 3.23
CA ASN A 99 -26.32 -2.90 3.47
C ASN A 99 -25.70 -2.31 4.73
N LEU A 100 -25.82 -1.00 4.96
CA LEU A 100 -25.32 -0.33 6.14
C LEU A 100 -26.07 -0.75 7.41
N VAL A 101 -27.40 -0.67 7.37
CA VAL A 101 -28.25 -0.93 8.54
C VAL A 101 -28.13 -2.38 9.01
N PHE A 102 -28.10 -3.35 8.11
CA PHE A 102 -27.96 -4.76 8.49
C PHE A 102 -26.56 -5.04 9.02
N HIS A 103 -25.52 -4.50 8.39
CA HIS A 103 -24.15 -4.66 8.92
C HIS A 103 -24.03 -4.13 10.36
N ALA A 104 -24.56 -2.95 10.65
CA ALA A 104 -24.55 -2.39 11.98
C ALA A 104 -25.36 -3.23 12.99
N ALA A 105 -26.46 -3.86 12.53
CA ALA A 105 -27.24 -4.76 13.38
C ALA A 105 -26.43 -5.99 13.80
N TYR A 106 -25.61 -6.57 12.91
CA TYR A 106 -24.70 -7.67 13.25
C TYR A 106 -23.68 -7.28 14.32
N HIS A 107 -23.29 -6.01 14.36
CA HIS A 107 -22.39 -5.46 15.38
C HIS A 107 -23.12 -4.95 16.64
N GLY A 108 -24.41 -5.25 16.80
CA GLY A 108 -25.18 -4.89 17.99
C GLY A 108 -25.58 -3.42 18.11
N VAL A 109 -25.42 -2.61 17.02
CA VAL A 109 -25.84 -1.21 17.03
C VAL A 109 -27.35 -1.08 17.07
N GLY A 110 -27.86 -0.36 18.05
CA GLY A 110 -29.32 -0.17 18.27
C GLY A 110 -30.04 0.44 17.04
N ARG A 111 -31.34 0.12 16.91
CA ARG A 111 -32.13 0.48 15.70
C ARG A 111 -32.11 1.97 15.37
N ALA A 112 -32.33 2.84 16.34
CA ALA A 112 -32.32 4.29 16.12
C ALA A 112 -30.95 4.78 15.66
N GLU A 113 -29.90 4.32 16.32
CA GLU A 113 -28.52 4.71 16.07
C GLU A 113 -28.03 4.24 14.70
N ARG A 114 -28.28 2.96 14.32
CA ARG A 114 -27.84 2.47 13.01
C ARG A 114 -28.54 3.15 11.84
N ASN A 115 -29.81 3.54 12.00
CA ASN A 115 -30.49 4.32 10.97
C ASN A 115 -29.89 5.71 10.82
N ARG A 116 -29.69 6.43 11.94
CA ARG A 116 -29.07 7.75 11.94
C ARG A 116 -27.65 7.73 11.33
N ARG A 117 -26.83 6.73 11.73
CA ARG A 117 -25.47 6.57 11.18
C ARG A 117 -25.47 6.25 9.70
N ALA A 118 -26.39 5.39 9.25
CA ALA A 118 -26.49 5.04 7.82
C ALA A 118 -26.79 6.27 6.98
N ASP A 119 -27.75 7.10 7.39
CA ASP A 119 -28.11 8.31 6.67
C ASP A 119 -26.96 9.32 6.68
N ALA A 120 -26.30 9.52 7.82
CA ALA A 120 -25.16 10.43 7.95
C ALA A 120 -23.94 9.97 7.10
N LEU A 121 -23.60 8.69 7.13
CA LEU A 121 -22.48 8.15 6.33
C LEU A 121 -22.75 8.16 4.83
N LEU A 122 -23.99 7.90 4.40
CA LEU A 122 -24.35 8.03 2.99
C LEU A 122 -24.17 9.48 2.52
N GLU A 123 -24.61 10.45 3.31
CA GLU A 123 -24.44 11.87 2.99
C GLU A 123 -22.96 12.26 2.96
N GLN A 124 -22.19 11.92 4.00
CA GLN A 124 -20.77 12.23 4.12
C GLN A 124 -19.94 11.65 2.96
N LEU A 125 -20.35 10.50 2.43
CA LEU A 125 -19.63 9.83 1.34
C LEU A 125 -20.22 10.15 -0.05
N GLY A 126 -21.10 11.15 -0.15
CA GLY A 126 -21.71 11.60 -1.40
C GLY A 126 -22.66 10.58 -2.03
N LEU A 127 -23.32 9.77 -1.20
CA LEU A 127 -24.30 8.75 -1.61
C LEU A 127 -25.71 9.04 -1.07
N GLY A 128 -25.96 10.21 -0.44
CA GLY A 128 -27.22 10.53 0.24
C GLY A 128 -28.47 10.37 -0.64
N GLY A 129 -28.42 10.91 -1.87
CA GLY A 129 -29.51 10.78 -2.85
C GLY A 129 -29.66 9.38 -3.46
N ARG A 130 -28.75 8.45 -3.19
CA ARG A 130 -28.68 7.11 -3.80
C ARG A 130 -28.89 5.96 -2.79
N GLY A 131 -29.16 6.28 -1.52
CA GLY A 131 -29.29 5.29 -0.45
C GLY A 131 -30.42 4.25 -0.67
N GLY A 132 -31.44 4.59 -1.43
CA GLY A 132 -32.56 3.72 -1.83
C GLY A 132 -32.24 2.80 -3.01
N ASP A 133 -31.18 3.06 -3.77
CA ASP A 133 -30.84 2.30 -4.96
C ASP A 133 -30.18 0.95 -4.59
N LYS A 134 -30.32 -0.03 -5.48
CA LYS A 134 -29.62 -1.31 -5.35
C LYS A 134 -28.13 -1.14 -5.64
N VAL A 135 -27.33 -1.99 -5.03
CA VAL A 135 -25.86 -1.97 -5.23
C VAL A 135 -25.47 -2.30 -6.68
N ASP A 136 -26.29 -3.06 -7.39
CA ASP A 136 -26.05 -3.36 -8.81
C ASP A 136 -26.07 -2.12 -9.73
N ASP A 137 -26.74 -1.04 -9.29
CA ASP A 137 -26.81 0.23 -10.01
C ASP A 137 -25.65 1.17 -9.68
N TYR A 138 -24.68 0.71 -8.87
CA TYR A 138 -23.53 1.50 -8.42
C TYR A 138 -22.34 1.34 -9.35
N SER A 139 -21.65 2.45 -9.63
CA SER A 139 -20.32 2.40 -10.24
C SER A 139 -19.30 1.80 -9.26
N GLY A 140 -18.14 1.36 -9.76
CA GLY A 140 -17.06 0.84 -8.91
C GLY A 140 -16.66 1.80 -7.79
N GLY A 141 -16.52 3.09 -8.10
CA GLY A 141 -16.23 4.13 -7.10
C GLY A 141 -17.35 4.31 -6.08
N MET A 142 -18.62 4.26 -6.50
CA MET A 142 -19.76 4.31 -5.56
C MET A 142 -19.80 3.09 -4.64
N ALA A 143 -19.55 1.90 -5.19
CA ALA A 143 -19.48 0.66 -4.41
C ALA A 143 -18.33 0.72 -3.38
N GLN A 144 -17.18 1.27 -3.74
CA GLN A 144 -16.06 1.45 -2.84
C GLN A 144 -16.39 2.43 -1.70
N ARG A 145 -17.05 3.56 -2.01
CA ARG A 145 -17.56 4.51 -1.00
C ARG A 145 -18.53 3.83 -0.04
N LEU A 146 -19.43 3.00 -0.54
CA LEU A 146 -20.38 2.25 0.29
C LEU A 146 -19.69 1.19 1.16
N LEU A 147 -18.63 0.53 0.68
CA LEU A 147 -17.81 -0.38 1.48
C LEU A 147 -17.15 0.35 2.66
N ILE A 148 -16.61 1.54 2.42
CA ILE A 148 -16.03 2.39 3.47
C ILE A 148 -17.12 2.82 4.46
N ALA A 149 -18.28 3.30 3.99
CA ALA A 149 -19.43 3.63 4.84
C ALA A 149 -19.80 2.46 5.76
N ARG A 150 -19.91 1.27 5.18
CA ARG A 150 -20.28 0.06 5.92
C ARG A 150 -19.25 -0.29 6.99
N ALA A 151 -17.96 -0.16 6.69
CA ALA A 151 -16.89 -0.42 7.64
C ALA A 151 -16.95 0.52 8.86
N LEU A 152 -17.50 1.72 8.72
CA LEU A 152 -17.59 2.73 9.79
C LEU A 152 -18.87 2.62 10.65
N MET A 153 -19.83 1.77 10.27
CA MET A 153 -21.14 1.71 10.90
C MET A 153 -21.13 1.40 12.39
N HIS A 154 -20.16 0.62 12.88
CA HIS A 154 -20.05 0.26 14.29
C HIS A 154 -18.95 1.01 15.06
N ALA A 155 -18.40 2.09 14.45
CA ALA A 155 -17.35 2.94 15.03
C ALA A 155 -16.10 2.14 15.47
N PRO A 156 -15.40 1.46 14.55
CA PRO A 156 -14.23 0.66 14.86
C PRO A 156 -13.06 1.52 15.35
N GLN A 157 -12.18 0.94 16.17
CA GLN A 157 -10.92 1.57 16.58
C GLN A 157 -9.82 1.40 15.53
N VAL A 158 -9.90 0.33 14.73
CA VAL A 158 -8.94 0.02 13.67
C VAL A 158 -9.70 -0.35 12.38
N VAL A 159 -9.34 0.28 11.28
CA VAL A 159 -9.88 0.00 9.94
C VAL A 159 -8.78 -0.64 9.10
N PHE A 160 -9.05 -1.80 8.56
CA PHE A 160 -8.18 -2.49 7.59
C PHE A 160 -8.71 -2.26 6.18
N LEU A 161 -7.84 -1.80 5.28
CA LEU A 161 -8.15 -1.55 3.87
C LEU A 161 -7.24 -2.45 3.02
N ASP A 162 -7.83 -3.43 2.34
CA ASP A 162 -7.07 -4.35 1.49
C ASP A 162 -7.12 -3.86 0.03
N GLU A 163 -6.03 -3.22 -0.42
CA GLU A 163 -5.87 -2.61 -1.75
C GLU A 163 -7.03 -1.66 -2.14
N PRO A 164 -7.29 -0.61 -1.35
CA PRO A 164 -8.54 0.15 -1.42
C PRO A 164 -8.72 0.94 -2.71
N SER A 165 -7.67 1.26 -3.45
CA SER A 165 -7.71 2.07 -4.68
C SER A 165 -7.53 1.26 -5.96
N THR A 166 -7.36 -0.07 -5.84
CA THR A 166 -7.12 -0.94 -7.01
C THR A 166 -8.32 -0.92 -7.96
N GLY A 167 -8.05 -0.64 -9.23
CA GLY A 167 -9.07 -0.61 -10.29
C GLY A 167 -10.02 0.59 -10.27
N LEU A 168 -9.75 1.60 -9.44
CA LEU A 168 -10.49 2.85 -9.43
C LEU A 168 -9.92 3.85 -10.44
N ASP A 169 -10.80 4.68 -11.00
CA ASP A 169 -10.37 5.85 -11.75
C ASP A 169 -9.66 6.88 -10.85
N PRO A 170 -8.90 7.83 -11.42
CA PRO A 170 -8.12 8.80 -10.63
C PRO A 170 -8.96 9.62 -9.65
N GLN A 171 -10.18 9.99 -10.01
CA GLN A 171 -11.06 10.78 -9.15
C GLN A 171 -11.57 9.96 -7.96
N ALA A 172 -11.99 8.72 -8.20
CA ALA A 172 -12.41 7.80 -7.14
C ALA A 172 -11.25 7.45 -6.20
N ARG A 173 -10.02 7.30 -6.72
CA ARG A 173 -8.80 7.09 -5.93
C ARG A 173 -8.56 8.26 -4.97
N LEU A 174 -8.54 9.49 -5.47
CA LEU A 174 -8.35 10.69 -4.63
C LEU A 174 -9.42 10.78 -3.53
N PHE A 175 -10.66 10.47 -3.85
CA PHE A 175 -11.72 10.41 -2.85
C PHE A 175 -11.43 9.40 -1.73
N VAL A 176 -10.96 8.19 -2.06
CA VAL A 176 -10.56 7.18 -1.06
C VAL A 176 -9.42 7.70 -0.20
N TRP A 177 -8.41 8.33 -0.80
CA TRP A 177 -7.27 8.90 -0.10
C TRP A 177 -7.70 9.98 0.90
N ASP A 178 -8.60 10.87 0.51
CA ASP A 178 -9.14 11.89 1.40
C ASP A 178 -9.88 11.27 2.59
N ARG A 179 -10.66 10.21 2.35
CA ARG A 179 -11.34 9.49 3.44
C ARG A 179 -10.37 8.82 4.40
N VAL A 180 -9.28 8.25 3.91
CA VAL A 180 -8.23 7.68 4.76
C VAL A 180 -7.61 8.76 5.67
N ARG A 181 -7.32 9.95 5.12
CA ARG A 181 -6.79 11.08 5.90
C ARG A 181 -7.80 11.56 6.96
N GLU A 182 -9.06 11.70 6.60
CA GLU A 182 -10.11 12.09 7.55
C GLU A 182 -10.30 11.07 8.68
N LEU A 183 -10.20 9.77 8.40
CA LEU A 183 -10.26 8.72 9.42
C LEU A 183 -9.11 8.88 10.43
N ARG A 184 -7.89 9.08 9.94
CA ARG A 184 -6.72 9.34 10.77
C ARG A 184 -6.90 10.60 11.61
N ASP A 185 -7.33 11.71 11.00
CA ASP A 185 -7.52 12.98 11.67
C ASP A 185 -8.65 12.89 12.73
N GLY A 186 -9.61 11.98 12.52
CA GLY A 186 -10.62 11.58 13.52
C GLY A 186 -10.11 10.62 14.59
N GLY A 187 -8.82 10.28 14.61
CA GLY A 187 -8.21 9.39 15.61
C GLY A 187 -8.39 7.90 15.35
N VAL A 188 -8.94 7.50 14.21
CA VAL A 188 -9.07 6.08 13.83
C VAL A 188 -7.72 5.58 13.30
N THR A 189 -7.29 4.42 13.78
CA THR A 189 -6.10 3.76 13.24
C THR A 189 -6.44 3.07 11.93
N VAL A 190 -5.63 3.29 10.89
CA VAL A 190 -5.81 2.67 9.58
C VAL A 190 -4.61 1.78 9.25
N VAL A 191 -4.88 0.57 8.81
CA VAL A 191 -3.89 -0.34 8.22
C VAL A 191 -4.31 -0.62 6.80
N LEU A 192 -3.50 -0.21 5.82
CA LEU A 192 -3.79 -0.47 4.42
C LEU A 192 -2.75 -1.39 3.79
N THR A 193 -3.17 -2.19 2.84
CA THR A 193 -2.26 -2.90 1.94
C THR A 193 -2.30 -2.25 0.58
N THR A 194 -1.16 -2.20 -0.08
CA THR A 194 -1.08 -1.71 -1.46
C THR A 194 0.14 -2.30 -2.17
N HIS A 195 0.10 -2.30 -3.48
CA HIS A 195 1.25 -2.49 -4.34
C HIS A 195 1.62 -1.19 -5.08
N ASP A 196 0.85 -0.12 -4.87
CA ASP A 196 1.05 1.21 -5.43
C ASP A 196 1.96 2.02 -4.48
N MET A 197 3.15 2.38 -4.97
CA MET A 197 4.16 3.14 -4.21
C MET A 197 3.69 4.55 -3.89
N ASP A 198 2.98 5.18 -4.84
CA ASP A 198 2.47 6.55 -4.67
C ASP A 198 1.38 6.58 -3.60
N GLU A 199 0.49 5.56 -3.58
CA GLU A 199 -0.50 5.41 -2.53
C GLU A 199 0.15 5.24 -1.16
N ALA A 200 1.14 4.35 -1.06
CA ALA A 200 1.87 4.11 0.18
C ALA A 200 2.57 5.39 0.68
N ALA A 201 3.26 6.11 -0.21
CA ALA A 201 3.96 7.35 0.12
C ALA A 201 3.01 8.50 0.52
N ALA A 202 1.86 8.62 -0.18
CA ALA A 202 0.93 9.73 0.03
C ALA A 202 0.03 9.59 1.28
N LEU A 203 -0.23 8.35 1.71
CA LEU A 203 -1.19 8.08 2.77
C LEU A 203 -0.55 7.65 4.09
N SER A 204 0.57 6.92 4.05
CA SER A 204 1.07 6.22 5.23
C SER A 204 2.00 7.08 6.04
N ASP A 205 1.80 7.12 7.36
CA ASP A 205 2.75 7.69 8.32
C ASP A 205 4.00 6.81 8.41
N ARG A 206 3.82 5.48 8.33
CA ARG A 206 4.88 4.48 8.24
C ARG A 206 4.50 3.38 7.26
N VAL A 207 5.52 2.86 6.57
CA VAL A 207 5.38 1.80 5.57
C VAL A 207 6.24 0.61 5.97
N GLY A 208 5.62 -0.57 6.01
CA GLY A 208 6.31 -1.85 6.06
C GLY A 208 6.41 -2.43 4.65
N ILE A 209 7.62 -2.60 4.15
CA ILE A 209 7.88 -3.20 2.84
C ILE A 209 7.96 -4.72 3.01
N MET A 210 7.09 -5.44 2.31
CA MET A 210 7.01 -6.89 2.36
C MET A 210 7.41 -7.53 1.03
N ASP A 211 8.19 -8.60 1.10
CA ASP A 211 8.42 -9.50 -0.02
C ASP A 211 8.60 -10.94 0.47
N HIS A 212 8.09 -11.93 -0.30
CA HIS A 212 8.19 -13.36 0.02
C HIS A 212 7.82 -13.73 1.48
N GLY A 213 6.77 -13.10 2.01
CA GLY A 213 6.29 -13.34 3.38
C GLY A 213 7.10 -12.67 4.47
N ARG A 214 8.13 -11.90 4.16
CA ARG A 214 9.02 -11.23 5.11
C ARG A 214 8.85 -9.72 5.09
N LEU A 215 9.08 -9.09 6.22
CA LEU A 215 9.17 -7.65 6.35
C LEU A 215 10.62 -7.23 6.12
N LEU A 216 10.89 -6.55 5.01
CA LEU A 216 12.24 -6.17 4.61
C LEU A 216 12.69 -4.85 5.24
N ALA A 217 11.76 -3.88 5.34
CA ALA A 217 12.02 -2.57 5.94
C ALA A 217 10.73 -2.02 6.55
N LEU A 218 10.87 -1.15 7.56
CA LEU A 218 9.75 -0.49 8.22
C LEU A 218 10.20 0.86 8.76
N ASP A 219 9.71 1.96 8.16
CA ASP A 219 9.91 3.32 8.65
C ASP A 219 8.91 4.27 7.97
N THR A 220 9.05 5.59 8.21
CA THR A 220 8.34 6.62 7.44
C THR A 220 8.79 6.60 5.98
N PRO A 221 7.92 6.94 4.99
CA PRO A 221 8.34 7.01 3.59
C PRO A 221 9.61 7.85 3.40
N ALA A 222 9.68 9.00 4.05
CA ALA A 222 10.84 9.89 3.98
C ALA A 222 12.12 9.29 4.61
N ALA A 223 12.02 8.47 5.66
CA ALA A 223 13.20 7.79 6.23
C ALA A 223 13.68 6.66 5.33
N LEU A 224 12.74 5.91 4.72
CA LEU A 224 13.06 4.85 3.77
C LEU A 224 13.80 5.40 2.54
N THR A 225 13.28 6.48 1.93
CA THR A 225 13.93 7.08 0.76
C THR A 225 15.30 7.69 1.10
N ARG A 226 15.46 8.32 2.28
CA ARG A 226 16.78 8.80 2.74
C ARG A 226 17.81 7.71 3.03
N SER A 227 17.41 6.46 3.16
CA SER A 227 18.36 5.34 3.31
C SER A 227 19.06 4.96 2.00
N LEU A 228 18.56 5.45 0.87
CA LEU A 228 19.20 5.27 -0.43
C LEU A 228 20.40 6.21 -0.58
N PRO A 229 21.41 5.85 -1.39
CA PRO A 229 22.49 6.76 -1.73
C PRO A 229 21.93 7.96 -2.54
N GLY A 230 22.43 9.14 -2.24
CA GLY A 230 22.07 10.37 -2.93
C GLY A 230 20.71 10.98 -2.54
N SER A 231 20.51 12.22 -2.95
CA SER A 231 19.29 13.00 -2.72
C SER A 231 18.49 13.30 -4.00
N ALA A 232 19.05 12.95 -5.16
CA ALA A 232 18.45 13.13 -6.47
C ALA A 232 18.65 11.90 -7.35
N THR A 233 17.77 11.72 -8.32
CA THR A 233 17.88 10.67 -9.33
C THR A 233 17.93 11.27 -10.73
N LEU A 234 18.71 10.64 -11.63
CA LEU A 234 18.74 10.94 -13.04
C LEU A 234 18.43 9.64 -13.81
N ASP A 235 17.22 9.54 -14.33
CA ASP A 235 16.84 8.46 -15.23
C ASP A 235 17.22 8.81 -16.64
N ILE A 236 17.89 7.90 -17.33
CA ILE A 236 18.32 8.09 -18.70
C ILE A 236 17.93 6.89 -19.58
N ASP A 237 17.47 7.21 -20.78
CA ASP A 237 17.27 6.22 -21.84
C ASP A 237 18.47 6.31 -22.80
N VAL A 238 19.09 5.16 -23.11
CA VAL A 238 20.32 5.09 -23.89
C VAL A 238 20.14 4.19 -25.10
N GLU A 239 20.42 4.71 -26.27
CA GLU A 239 20.59 3.94 -27.49
C GLU A 239 22.09 3.60 -27.66
N ARG A 240 22.39 2.29 -27.58
CA ARG A 240 23.77 1.78 -27.63
C ARG A 240 24.34 1.76 -29.05
N ALA A 241 25.64 1.90 -29.16
CA ALA A 241 26.35 1.62 -30.41
C ALA A 241 26.35 0.10 -30.71
N ALA A 242 26.43 -0.25 -31.98
CA ALA A 242 26.58 -1.65 -32.39
C ALA A 242 27.87 -2.22 -31.83
N GLY A 243 27.73 -3.35 -31.08
CA GLY A 243 28.86 -4.06 -30.42
C GLY A 243 29.19 -3.59 -29.01
N ASP A 244 28.49 -2.59 -28.44
CA ASP A 244 28.63 -2.21 -27.03
C ASP A 244 27.66 -3.03 -26.13
N THR A 245 28.01 -3.20 -24.86
CA THR A 245 27.23 -3.95 -23.88
C THR A 245 26.62 -3.03 -22.83
N ASP A 246 25.47 -3.44 -22.25
CA ASP A 246 24.84 -2.68 -21.15
C ASP A 246 25.80 -2.50 -19.98
N GLU A 247 26.54 -3.56 -19.61
CA GLU A 247 27.49 -3.56 -18.51
C GLU A 247 28.61 -2.51 -18.70
N ALA A 248 29.12 -2.39 -19.92
CA ALA A 248 30.16 -1.41 -20.26
C ALA A 248 29.65 0.02 -20.20
N VAL A 249 28.40 0.27 -20.60
CA VAL A 249 27.74 1.59 -20.47
C VAL A 249 27.50 1.90 -19.00
N LEU A 250 26.93 0.97 -18.23
CA LEU A 250 26.67 1.14 -16.80
C LEU A 250 27.95 1.39 -15.99
N THR A 251 29.04 0.71 -16.35
CA THR A 251 30.36 0.93 -15.73
C THR A 251 30.87 2.34 -15.98
N ALA A 252 30.74 2.86 -17.19
CA ALA A 252 31.13 4.25 -17.51
C ALA A 252 30.27 5.28 -16.74
N LEU A 253 28.98 5.06 -16.63
CA LEU A 253 28.07 5.90 -15.85
C LEU A 253 28.34 5.82 -14.33
N GLY A 254 28.78 4.68 -13.84
CA GLY A 254 29.13 4.46 -12.42
C GLY A 254 30.28 5.33 -11.90
N GLN A 255 31.08 5.94 -12.80
CA GLN A 255 32.10 6.92 -12.41
C GLN A 255 31.54 8.32 -12.14
N LEU A 256 30.28 8.57 -12.57
CA LEU A 256 29.62 9.87 -12.48
C LEU A 256 28.58 9.95 -11.36
N ALA A 257 28.22 8.82 -10.76
CA ALA A 257 27.13 8.73 -9.78
C ALA A 257 27.55 7.86 -8.59
N GLU A 258 26.88 8.04 -7.44
CA GLU A 258 27.13 7.21 -6.25
C GLU A 258 26.69 5.76 -6.46
N ARG A 259 25.63 5.59 -7.24
CA ARG A 259 25.07 4.28 -7.63
C ARG A 259 24.41 4.39 -9.01
N VAL A 260 24.55 3.34 -9.80
CA VAL A 260 23.85 3.19 -11.07
C VAL A 260 23.10 1.86 -11.05
N GLU A 261 21.84 1.90 -11.41
CA GLU A 261 20.99 0.74 -11.55
C GLU A 261 20.45 0.65 -12.98
N GLN A 262 20.38 -0.57 -13.50
CA GLN A 262 19.67 -0.84 -14.74
C GLN A 262 18.19 -0.99 -14.43
N VAL A 263 17.35 -0.16 -15.05
CA VAL A 263 15.90 -0.27 -14.99
C VAL A 263 15.45 -1.12 -16.17
N ALA A 264 14.80 -2.24 -15.91
CA ALA A 264 14.36 -3.17 -16.96
C ALA A 264 13.20 -2.56 -17.75
N ASP A 265 13.47 -2.14 -19.01
CA ASP A 265 12.43 -1.78 -19.96
C ASP A 265 12.73 -2.45 -21.32
N GLY A 266 11.72 -3.10 -21.89
CA GLY A 266 11.85 -4.13 -22.95
C GLY A 266 12.42 -3.70 -24.31
N SER A 267 12.91 -2.47 -24.53
CA SER A 267 13.33 -1.99 -25.85
C SER A 267 14.66 -1.24 -25.90
N GLY A 268 15.37 -1.03 -24.79
CA GLY A 268 16.62 -0.27 -24.74
C GLY A 268 17.31 -0.37 -23.38
N LEU A 269 18.46 0.27 -23.24
CA LEU A 269 19.10 0.44 -21.95
C LEU A 269 18.51 1.66 -21.26
N ARG A 270 17.82 1.46 -20.15
CA ARG A 270 17.47 2.52 -19.21
C ARG A 270 18.32 2.37 -17.97
N ALA A 271 18.95 3.46 -17.53
CA ALA A 271 19.73 3.50 -16.31
C ALA A 271 19.21 4.61 -15.38
N ARG A 272 19.20 4.31 -14.07
CA ARG A 272 18.92 5.26 -13.00
C ARG A 272 20.19 5.52 -12.22
N LEU A 273 20.58 6.79 -12.15
CA LEU A 273 21.76 7.27 -11.44
C LEU A 273 21.30 7.96 -10.13
N TYR A 274 21.91 7.60 -9.03
CA TYR A 274 21.69 8.20 -7.70
C TYR A 274 22.81 9.18 -7.41
N LEU A 275 22.48 10.40 -6.94
CA LEU A 275 23.38 11.54 -6.87
C LEU A 275 23.18 12.32 -5.57
N SER A 276 24.27 12.79 -4.97
CA SER A 276 24.23 13.82 -3.93
C SER A 276 24.50 15.18 -4.55
N GLY A 277 23.47 15.84 -5.07
CA GLY A 277 23.63 17.18 -5.65
C GLY A 277 22.69 17.46 -6.83
N ASP A 278 23.07 18.44 -7.65
CA ASP A 278 22.25 18.88 -8.80
C ASP A 278 22.33 17.86 -9.96
N ALA A 279 21.27 17.10 -10.13
CA ALA A 279 21.15 16.12 -11.21
C ALA A 279 21.17 16.79 -12.61
N ALA A 280 20.73 18.03 -12.73
CA ALA A 280 20.75 18.73 -14.01
C ALA A 280 22.18 19.01 -14.49
N ALA A 281 23.10 19.29 -13.55
CA ALA A 281 24.52 19.51 -13.87
C ALA A 281 25.18 18.24 -14.43
N LEU A 282 24.65 17.06 -14.16
CA LEU A 282 25.23 15.79 -14.59
C LEU A 282 24.82 15.40 -16.04
N VAL A 283 23.82 16.02 -16.61
CA VAL A 283 23.34 15.68 -17.97
C VAL A 283 24.45 15.87 -19.02
N GLY A 284 25.25 16.93 -18.90
CA GLY A 284 26.40 17.17 -19.80
C GLY A 284 27.46 16.07 -19.71
N PRO A 285 28.03 15.81 -18.51
CA PRO A 285 29.00 14.72 -18.27
C PRO A 285 28.48 13.33 -18.71
N VAL A 286 27.21 13.01 -18.46
CA VAL A 286 26.57 11.76 -18.92
C VAL A 286 26.56 11.69 -20.44
N SER A 287 26.17 12.79 -21.13
CA SER A 287 26.15 12.85 -22.58
C SER A 287 27.56 12.69 -23.20
N GLU A 288 28.58 13.26 -22.55
CA GLU A 288 29.98 13.12 -22.97
C GLU A 288 30.47 11.68 -22.82
N ALA A 289 30.20 11.05 -21.65
CA ALA A 289 30.59 9.66 -21.38
C ALA A 289 29.93 8.67 -22.36
N LEU A 290 28.67 8.89 -22.70
CA LEU A 290 27.94 8.11 -23.70
C LEU A 290 28.48 8.37 -25.12
N GLY A 291 28.78 9.62 -25.45
CA GLY A 291 29.37 10.02 -26.73
C GLY A 291 30.73 9.38 -27.00
N ALA A 292 31.60 9.28 -25.99
CA ALA A 292 32.89 8.57 -26.06
C ALA A 292 32.73 7.08 -26.43
N ARG A 293 31.57 6.48 -26.13
CA ARG A 293 31.20 5.10 -26.49
C ARG A 293 30.34 5.01 -27.76
N ARG A 294 30.12 6.12 -28.45
CA ARG A 294 29.20 6.25 -29.62
C ARG A 294 27.75 5.83 -29.26
N ALA A 295 27.41 5.86 -27.98
CA ALA A 295 26.04 5.69 -27.49
C ALA A 295 25.33 7.05 -27.48
N ARG A 296 24.02 7.04 -27.59
CA ARG A 296 23.21 8.25 -27.65
C ARG A 296 22.22 8.33 -26.49
N LEU A 297 22.20 9.48 -25.84
CA LEU A 297 21.18 9.80 -24.82
C LEU A 297 19.87 10.14 -25.56
N THR A 298 18.81 9.38 -25.33
CA THR A 298 17.50 9.52 -25.99
C THR A 298 16.41 10.06 -25.08
N GLY A 299 16.56 9.91 -23.77
CA GLY A 299 15.63 10.44 -22.78
C GLY A 299 16.35 10.80 -21.50
N VAL A 300 15.83 11.82 -20.80
CA VAL A 300 16.32 12.27 -19.50
C VAL A 300 15.13 12.63 -18.62
N ARG A 301 15.14 12.13 -17.38
CA ARG A 301 14.19 12.53 -16.34
C ARG A 301 14.95 12.75 -15.03
N ILE A 302 14.72 13.89 -14.40
CA ILE A 302 15.27 14.25 -13.10
C ILE A 302 14.18 14.04 -12.06
N GLY A 303 14.54 13.43 -10.94
CA GLY A 303 13.61 13.14 -9.84
C GLY A 303 14.30 13.08 -8.49
N GLU A 304 13.54 12.62 -7.51
CA GLU A 304 14.01 12.30 -6.18
C GLU A 304 13.83 10.79 -5.93
N PRO A 305 14.64 10.18 -5.03
CA PRO A 305 14.45 8.79 -4.67
C PRO A 305 13.05 8.50 -4.14
N SER A 306 12.45 7.43 -4.60
CA SER A 306 11.07 7.02 -4.31
C SER A 306 11.03 5.70 -3.51
N LEU A 307 9.84 5.29 -3.04
CA LEU A 307 9.66 3.95 -2.45
C LEU A 307 9.91 2.82 -3.46
N GLU A 308 9.76 3.08 -4.77
CA GLU A 308 10.11 2.14 -5.83
C GLU A 308 11.62 1.85 -5.81
N ASP A 309 12.43 2.88 -5.67
CA ASP A 309 13.88 2.75 -5.57
C ASP A 309 14.30 1.99 -4.30
N VAL A 310 13.60 2.25 -3.19
CA VAL A 310 13.83 1.49 -1.95
C VAL A 310 13.52 0.00 -2.18
N PHE A 311 12.39 -0.31 -2.80
CA PHE A 311 12.00 -1.69 -3.08
C PHE A 311 13.02 -2.36 -4.02
N LEU A 312 13.41 -1.70 -5.09
CA LEU A 312 14.41 -2.17 -6.04
C LEU A 312 15.75 -2.45 -5.33
N SER A 313 16.18 -1.52 -4.48
CA SER A 313 17.42 -1.68 -3.69
C SER A 313 17.39 -2.87 -2.73
N LEU A 314 16.23 -3.16 -2.11
CA LEU A 314 16.07 -4.25 -1.16
C LEU A 314 15.92 -5.63 -1.82
N THR A 315 15.38 -5.68 -3.04
CA THR A 315 14.99 -6.95 -3.69
C THR A 315 15.74 -7.26 -4.97
N GLY A 316 16.43 -6.27 -5.56
CA GLY A 316 17.10 -6.39 -6.87
C GLY A 316 16.14 -6.47 -8.06
N ARG A 317 14.85 -6.17 -7.87
CA ARG A 317 13.81 -6.24 -8.92
C ARG A 317 12.73 -5.19 -8.70
N GLU A 318 12.11 -4.74 -9.79
CA GLU A 318 10.96 -3.82 -9.74
C GLU A 318 9.70 -4.49 -9.17
N LEU A 319 8.82 -3.69 -8.62
CA LEU A 319 7.48 -4.12 -8.21
C LEU A 319 6.61 -4.27 -9.47
N ARG A 320 6.21 -5.49 -9.79
CA ARG A 320 5.30 -5.81 -10.91
C ARG A 320 3.94 -6.24 -10.40
#